data_c7d9d7921e127e93a20669dd29fc5a13
#
_entry.id   c7d9d7921e127e93a20669dd29fc5a13
#
_cell.length_a   1.000
_cell.length_b   1.000
_cell.length_c   1.000
_cell.angle_alpha   90.00
_cell.angle_beta   90.00
_cell.angle_gamma   90.00
#
_symmetry.space_group_name_H-M   'P 1'
#
loop_
_entity.id
_entity.type
_entity.pdbx_description
1 polymer ?
#
loop_
_entity_poly.entity_id
_entity_poly.type
_entity_poly.pdbx_seq_one_letter_code
_entity_poly.pdbx_strand_id
1 'polypeptide(L)'
;INDVDVYNVAQNDRYAYINYLRISRGIIIQSRNMELKKKMNESTELLLETALGDIKNSDMSTETAEIIVPIPLTVSGDYTIPKSGDKKKLLELSYKNALLYMKEKTNQYEKLNPDLKKERLLTTIQKDLRLKDLPVHMECFDNSNFQGSFPVSACVVFKNGKPSKKEYRHFNIKTVEGPNDFASMYEALTRRYSRLIEQQHSLPQLIVIDGGKGQLSSSVKALKELGIYGKVAIIGIAKRLEEIYYPEDNLPLYLDKKSETLRIIQNMRDEAHRFGITHHRNQRSKGTIVSKLTEIKGIGNETAAELLR
;
A
#
# COMPACT_ATOMS: atom_id res chain seq x y z
N ILE A 1 18.95 -22.55 33.87
CA ILE A 1 18.16 -21.37 34.18
C ILE A 1 17.25 -21.74 35.32
N ASN A 2 17.38 -21.07 36.47
CA ASN A 2 16.47 -21.17 37.61
C ASN A 2 15.10 -20.59 37.20
N ASP A 3 14.16 -20.56 38.12
CA ASP A 3 12.83 -20.02 37.86
C ASP A 3 12.91 -18.55 37.46
N VAL A 4 12.41 -18.20 36.30
CA VAL A 4 12.43 -16.85 35.74
C VAL A 4 11.09 -16.47 35.13
N ASP A 5 10.69 -15.22 35.30
CA ASP A 5 9.54 -14.60 34.70
C ASP A 5 9.99 -13.57 33.65
N VAL A 6 9.56 -13.71 32.42
CA VAL A 6 9.98 -12.86 31.29
C VAL A 6 8.82 -12.05 30.79
N TYR A 7 8.98 -10.75 30.66
CA TYR A 7 7.99 -9.83 30.15
C TYR A 7 8.53 -9.05 28.95
N ASN A 8 7.75 -8.95 27.91
CA ASN A 8 8.05 -8.07 26.81
C ASN A 8 6.77 -7.49 26.21
N VAL A 9 6.91 -6.36 25.50
CA VAL A 9 5.79 -5.58 24.97
C VAL A 9 6.02 -5.20 23.52
N ALA A 10 4.98 -5.37 22.72
CA ALA A 10 4.82 -4.76 21.40
C ALA A 10 3.66 -3.78 21.47
N GLN A 11 3.71 -2.66 20.76
CA GLN A 11 2.66 -1.65 20.84
C GLN A 11 2.39 -0.98 19.51
N ASN A 12 1.16 -0.48 19.36
CA ASN A 12 0.75 0.45 18.32
C ASN A 12 0.21 1.73 18.97
N ASP A 13 -0.39 2.62 18.19
CA ASP A 13 -0.88 3.91 18.70
C ASP A 13 -1.99 3.76 19.77
N ARG A 14 -2.77 2.68 19.73
CA ARG A 14 -3.98 2.49 20.56
C ARG A 14 -3.81 1.47 21.67
N TYR A 15 -2.96 0.44 21.48
CA TYR A 15 -2.85 -0.70 22.37
C TYR A 15 -1.41 -1.12 22.61
N ALA A 16 -1.14 -1.66 23.78
CA ALA A 16 0.05 -2.42 24.09
C ALA A 16 -0.30 -3.90 24.25
N TYR A 17 0.56 -4.76 23.74
CA TYR A 17 0.41 -6.21 23.73
C TYR A 17 1.61 -6.80 24.45
N ILE A 18 1.36 -7.35 25.64
CA ILE A 18 2.40 -7.87 26.51
C ILE A 18 2.37 -9.40 26.44
N ASN A 19 3.52 -10.00 26.31
CA ASN A 19 3.69 -11.43 26.50
C ASN A 19 4.46 -11.69 27.79
N TYR A 20 3.92 -12.56 28.62
CA TYR A 20 4.51 -13.10 29.82
C TYR A 20 4.88 -14.57 29.57
N LEU A 21 6.11 -14.93 29.94
CA LEU A 21 6.59 -16.30 29.95
C LEU A 21 7.10 -16.65 31.33
N ARG A 22 6.68 -17.79 31.82
CA ARG A 22 7.22 -18.38 33.04
C ARG A 22 8.05 -19.60 32.70
N ILE A 23 9.29 -19.59 33.16
CA ILE A 23 10.24 -20.66 32.96
C ILE A 23 10.61 -21.25 34.32
N SER A 24 10.48 -22.54 34.46
CA SER A 24 10.98 -23.30 35.62
C SER A 24 11.82 -24.44 35.15
N ARG A 25 12.98 -24.60 35.77
CA ARG A 25 13.97 -25.68 35.43
C ARG A 25 14.26 -25.77 33.92
N GLY A 26 14.34 -24.60 33.25
CA GLY A 26 14.64 -24.52 31.82
C GLY A 26 13.48 -24.85 30.88
N ILE A 27 12.26 -25.07 31.40
CA ILE A 27 11.06 -25.39 30.63
C ILE A 27 10.08 -24.21 30.76
N ILE A 28 9.48 -23.79 29.64
CA ILE A 28 8.37 -22.81 29.64
C ILE A 28 7.15 -23.51 30.18
N ILE A 29 6.73 -23.20 31.41
CA ILE A 29 5.57 -23.77 32.07
C ILE A 29 4.30 -22.95 31.85
N GLN A 30 4.46 -21.67 31.48
CA GLN A 30 3.31 -20.79 31.19
C GLN A 30 3.68 -19.73 30.16
N SER A 31 2.71 -19.44 29.29
CA SER A 31 2.75 -18.31 28.36
C SER A 31 1.40 -17.61 28.38
N ARG A 32 1.38 -16.31 28.57
CA ARG A 32 0.15 -15.49 28.57
C ARG A 32 0.35 -14.22 27.78
N ASN A 33 -0.67 -13.88 26.99
CA ASN A 33 -0.74 -12.62 26.29
C ASN A 33 -1.78 -11.72 26.94
N MET A 34 -1.45 -10.43 27.06
CA MET A 34 -2.35 -9.40 27.59
C MET A 34 -2.43 -8.24 26.63
N GLU A 35 -3.60 -7.61 26.59
CA GLU A 35 -3.85 -6.41 25.80
C GLU A 35 -4.22 -5.27 26.74
N LEU A 36 -3.49 -4.17 26.67
CA LEU A 36 -3.75 -2.95 27.42
C LEU A 36 -4.12 -1.83 26.47
N LYS A 37 -5.26 -1.19 26.69
CA LYS A 37 -5.63 0.02 25.94
C LYS A 37 -4.80 1.20 26.46
N LYS A 38 -4.06 1.83 25.58
CA LYS A 38 -3.22 2.99 25.94
C LYS A 38 -4.08 4.21 26.22
N LYS A 39 -3.76 4.90 27.30
CA LYS A 39 -4.13 6.31 27.51
C LYS A 39 -3.10 7.17 26.79
N MET A 40 -3.42 8.45 26.52
CA MET A 40 -2.47 9.34 25.83
C MET A 40 -1.12 9.40 26.56
N ASN A 41 -0.02 9.18 25.81
CA ASN A 41 1.36 9.32 26.27
C ASN A 41 1.84 8.36 27.38
N GLU A 42 1.26 7.16 27.49
CA GLU A 42 1.82 6.13 28.39
C GLU A 42 3.16 5.62 27.86
N SER A 43 4.18 5.65 28.74
CA SER A 43 5.51 5.13 28.42
C SER A 43 5.50 3.58 28.40
N THR A 44 6.47 3.00 27.70
CA THR A 44 6.65 1.54 27.68
C THR A 44 6.90 0.98 29.07
N GLU A 45 7.57 1.74 29.94
CA GLU A 45 7.82 1.40 31.33
C GLU A 45 6.52 1.25 32.10
N LEU A 46 5.64 2.24 32.05
CA LEU A 46 4.36 2.21 32.76
C LEU A 46 3.47 1.04 32.29
N LEU A 47 3.48 0.73 31.01
CA LEU A 47 2.74 -0.39 30.44
C LEU A 47 3.26 -1.74 30.96
N LEU A 48 4.58 -1.90 31.08
CA LEU A 48 5.18 -3.11 31.64
C LEU A 48 4.94 -3.19 33.16
N GLU A 49 5.03 -2.09 33.89
CA GLU A 49 4.73 -2.03 35.32
C GLU A 49 3.28 -2.40 35.62
N THR A 50 2.33 -1.92 34.81
CA THR A 50 0.93 -2.30 34.91
C THR A 50 0.73 -3.80 34.71
N ALA A 51 1.36 -4.36 33.68
CA ALA A 51 1.28 -5.80 33.41
C ALA A 51 1.92 -6.66 34.52
N LEU A 52 3.03 -6.21 35.08
CA LEU A 52 3.67 -6.83 36.23
C LEU A 52 2.75 -6.85 37.46
N GLY A 53 2.09 -5.72 37.71
CA GLY A 53 1.10 -5.60 38.80
C GLY A 53 -0.08 -6.56 38.64
N ASP A 54 -0.64 -6.64 37.43
CA ASP A 54 -1.77 -7.52 37.12
C ASP A 54 -1.41 -9.00 37.28
N ILE A 55 -0.19 -9.41 36.90
CA ILE A 55 0.26 -10.81 37.03
C ILE A 55 0.59 -11.12 38.47
N LYS A 56 1.24 -10.21 39.21
CA LYS A 56 1.53 -10.40 40.65
C LYS A 56 0.27 -10.54 41.48
N ASN A 57 -0.79 -9.80 41.13
CA ASN A 57 -2.08 -9.87 41.83
C ASN A 57 -2.94 -11.08 41.40
N SER A 58 -2.61 -11.72 40.31
CA SER A 58 -3.17 -13.03 39.95
C SER A 58 -2.29 -14.10 40.62
N ASP A 59 -2.87 -15.14 41.23
CA ASP A 59 -2.16 -16.28 41.90
C ASP A 59 -1.12 -17.00 41.03
N MET A 60 -0.58 -16.32 40.03
CA MET A 60 0.29 -16.86 39.00
C MET A 60 1.78 -16.58 39.19
N SER A 61 2.16 -15.68 40.08
CA SER A 61 3.59 -15.37 40.33
C SER A 61 4.10 -16.10 41.59
N THR A 62 5.29 -16.68 41.52
CA THR A 62 6.04 -17.08 42.73
C THR A 62 6.93 -15.92 43.15
N GLU A 63 6.96 -15.62 44.43
CA GLU A 63 7.75 -14.50 45.00
C GLU A 63 9.28 -14.58 44.76
N THR A 64 9.76 -15.70 44.24
CA THR A 64 11.19 -16.03 44.12
C THR A 64 11.74 -16.08 42.70
N ALA A 65 10.91 -15.77 41.66
CA ALA A 65 11.39 -15.81 40.28
C ALA A 65 12.13 -14.53 39.91
N GLU A 66 13.30 -14.67 39.28
CA GLU A 66 14.02 -13.55 38.68
C GLU A 66 13.16 -12.94 37.55
N ILE A 67 12.99 -11.63 37.53
CA ILE A 67 12.18 -10.94 36.52
C ILE A 67 13.06 -10.38 35.41
N ILE A 68 12.78 -10.79 34.16
CA ILE A 68 13.49 -10.36 32.97
C ILE A 68 12.63 -9.40 32.16
N VAL A 69 13.17 -8.22 31.87
CA VAL A 69 12.48 -7.13 31.14
C VAL A 69 13.39 -6.52 30.07
N PRO A 70 12.82 -5.85 29.04
CA PRO A 70 13.62 -5.24 27.96
C PRO A 70 14.24 -3.90 28.33
N ILE A 71 13.69 -3.19 29.33
CA ILE A 71 14.07 -1.82 29.74
C ILE A 71 14.04 -1.70 31.25
N PRO A 72 14.74 -0.71 31.83
CA PRO A 72 14.67 -0.40 33.26
C PRO A 72 13.24 -0.03 33.64
N LEU A 73 12.82 -0.42 34.83
CA LEU A 73 11.52 -0.07 35.42
C LEU A 73 11.75 0.83 36.65
N THR A 74 10.78 1.69 36.95
CA THR A 74 10.86 2.62 38.10
C THR A 74 10.36 1.98 39.41
N VAL A 75 9.55 0.94 39.32
CA VAL A 75 9.02 0.18 40.45
C VAL A 75 10.15 -0.62 41.12
N SER A 76 10.22 -0.59 42.46
CA SER A 76 11.22 -1.35 43.20
C SER A 76 11.15 -2.85 42.96
N GLY A 77 12.26 -3.47 42.60
CA GLY A 77 12.38 -4.89 42.36
C GLY A 77 13.69 -5.26 41.68
N ASP A 78 14.13 -6.49 41.82
CA ASP A 78 15.30 -7.02 41.12
C ASP A 78 14.93 -7.41 39.68
N TYR A 79 15.21 -6.52 38.73
CA TYR A 79 14.97 -6.73 37.31
C TYR A 79 16.27 -6.97 36.58
N THR A 80 16.29 -8.00 35.74
CA THR A 80 17.40 -8.32 34.85
C THR A 80 17.11 -7.86 33.41
N ILE A 81 18.06 -7.09 32.84
CA ILE A 81 18.02 -6.69 31.42
C ILE A 81 19.17 -7.43 30.72
N PRO A 82 18.89 -8.58 30.07
CA PRO A 82 19.94 -9.42 29.50
C PRO A 82 20.49 -8.81 28.21
N LYS A 83 21.82 -8.73 28.09
CA LYS A 83 22.51 -8.28 26.86
C LYS A 83 22.84 -9.43 25.92
N SER A 84 23.02 -10.66 26.44
CA SER A 84 23.41 -11.85 25.68
C SER A 84 22.97 -13.13 26.40
N GLY A 85 23.20 -14.30 25.75
CA GLY A 85 22.93 -15.61 26.32
C GLY A 85 21.46 -16.03 26.27
N ASP A 86 21.11 -17.08 27.02
CA ASP A 86 19.78 -17.70 26.96
C ASP A 86 18.67 -16.80 27.50
N LYS A 87 18.95 -16.00 28.51
CA LYS A 87 18.01 -15.00 29.01
C LYS A 87 17.63 -13.98 27.93
N LYS A 88 18.58 -13.56 27.09
CA LYS A 88 18.31 -12.69 25.95
C LYS A 88 17.43 -13.37 24.91
N LYS A 89 17.68 -14.66 24.60
CA LYS A 89 16.83 -15.44 23.69
C LYS A 89 15.40 -15.57 24.19
N LEU A 90 15.20 -15.76 25.50
CA LEU A 90 13.87 -15.81 26.11
C LEU A 90 13.15 -14.46 25.99
N LEU A 91 13.86 -13.36 26.21
CA LEU A 91 13.32 -12.02 26.02
C LEU A 91 12.92 -11.77 24.55
N GLU A 92 13.72 -12.22 23.60
CA GLU A 92 13.39 -12.14 22.17
C GLU A 92 12.20 -13.04 21.79
N LEU A 93 12.09 -14.21 22.40
CA LEU A 93 10.92 -15.09 22.22
C LEU A 93 9.63 -14.42 22.73
N SER A 94 9.68 -13.84 23.93
CA SER A 94 8.55 -13.09 24.47
C SER A 94 8.16 -11.92 23.57
N TYR A 95 9.13 -11.19 23.03
CA TYR A 95 8.84 -10.12 22.06
C TYR A 95 8.17 -10.64 20.77
N LYS A 96 8.66 -11.75 20.20
CA LYS A 96 8.04 -12.39 19.03
C LYS A 96 6.59 -12.78 19.32
N ASN A 97 6.33 -13.35 20.50
CA ASN A 97 4.97 -13.71 20.90
C ASN A 97 4.06 -12.48 21.03
N ALA A 98 4.56 -11.40 21.64
CA ALA A 98 3.83 -10.13 21.74
C ALA A 98 3.51 -9.55 20.35
N LEU A 99 4.45 -9.60 19.41
CA LEU A 99 4.25 -9.17 18.01
C LEU A 99 3.20 -10.03 17.28
N LEU A 100 3.24 -11.35 17.46
CA LEU A 100 2.24 -12.26 16.87
C LEU A 100 0.85 -11.95 17.41
N TYR A 101 0.73 -11.81 18.72
CA TYR A 101 -0.53 -11.47 19.36
C TYR A 101 -1.08 -10.10 18.91
N MET A 102 -0.21 -9.10 18.80
CA MET A 102 -0.56 -7.79 18.23
C MET A 102 -1.11 -7.93 16.81
N LYS A 103 -0.45 -8.75 15.97
CA LYS A 103 -0.90 -8.97 14.58
C LYS A 103 -2.26 -9.67 14.52
N GLU A 104 -2.48 -10.68 15.36
CA GLU A 104 -3.76 -11.38 15.45
C GLU A 104 -4.89 -10.47 15.88
N LYS A 105 -4.68 -9.68 16.93
CA LYS A 105 -5.66 -8.72 17.44
C LYS A 105 -5.95 -7.62 16.42
N THR A 106 -4.91 -7.05 15.80
CA THR A 106 -5.10 -6.05 14.74
C THR A 106 -5.94 -6.62 13.60
N ASN A 107 -5.66 -7.83 13.15
CA ASN A 107 -6.43 -8.49 12.10
C ASN A 107 -7.90 -8.74 12.52
N GLN A 108 -8.14 -9.10 13.78
CA GLN A 108 -9.51 -9.26 14.33
C GLN A 108 -10.27 -7.93 14.32
N TYR A 109 -9.65 -6.85 14.79
CA TYR A 109 -10.25 -5.52 14.79
C TYR A 109 -10.54 -4.99 13.38
N GLU A 110 -9.61 -5.23 12.43
CA GLU A 110 -9.80 -4.84 11.03
C GLU A 110 -10.90 -5.64 10.32
N LYS A 111 -11.11 -6.90 10.71
CA LYS A 111 -12.25 -7.71 10.22
C LYS A 111 -13.59 -7.20 10.74
N LEU A 112 -13.63 -6.81 12.01
CA LEU A 112 -14.84 -6.26 12.65
C LEU A 112 -15.14 -4.83 12.19
N ASN A 113 -14.11 -4.08 11.79
CA ASN A 113 -14.26 -2.70 11.37
C ASN A 113 -13.41 -2.41 10.10
N PRO A 114 -14.00 -2.65 8.90
CA PRO A 114 -13.30 -2.45 7.62
C PRO A 114 -12.79 -1.02 7.38
N ASP A 115 -13.40 -0.01 8.03
CA ASP A 115 -12.96 1.38 7.90
C ASP A 115 -11.62 1.62 8.59
N LEU A 116 -11.33 0.96 9.70
CA LEU A 116 -10.02 1.02 10.35
C LEU A 116 -8.91 0.47 9.46
N LYS A 117 -9.19 -0.64 8.76
CA LYS A 117 -8.25 -1.22 7.81
C LYS A 117 -7.95 -0.26 6.66
N LYS A 118 -8.98 0.37 6.13
CA LYS A 118 -8.86 1.36 5.05
C LYS A 118 -8.04 2.56 5.49
N GLU A 119 -8.37 3.14 6.65
CA GLU A 119 -7.65 4.28 7.23
C GLU A 119 -6.18 3.96 7.43
N ARG A 120 -5.87 2.82 8.04
CA ARG A 120 -4.50 2.35 8.23
C ARG A 120 -3.74 2.20 6.90
N LEU A 121 -4.38 1.56 5.90
CA LEU A 121 -3.78 1.39 4.58
C LEU A 121 -3.43 2.74 3.94
N LEU A 122 -4.38 3.68 3.92
CA LEU A 122 -4.16 5.00 3.33
C LEU A 122 -3.08 5.80 4.07
N THR A 123 -3.06 5.73 5.40
CA THR A 123 -2.02 6.36 6.23
C THR A 123 -0.65 5.73 5.98
N THR A 124 -0.58 4.40 5.79
CA THR A 124 0.66 3.70 5.43
C THR A 124 1.17 4.17 4.08
N ILE A 125 0.30 4.24 3.05
CA ILE A 125 0.67 4.74 1.72
C ILE A 125 1.16 6.19 1.79
N GLN A 126 0.46 7.05 2.54
CA GLN A 126 0.83 8.45 2.73
C GLN A 126 2.25 8.57 3.31
N LYS A 127 2.54 7.80 4.36
CA LYS A 127 3.84 7.80 5.03
C LYS A 127 4.96 7.26 4.12
N ASP A 128 4.75 6.10 3.52
CA ASP A 128 5.75 5.42 2.68
C ASP A 128 6.12 6.25 1.45
N LEU A 129 5.13 6.92 0.85
CA LEU A 129 5.31 7.78 -0.32
C LEU A 129 5.49 9.26 0.04
N ARG A 130 5.60 9.62 1.31
CA ARG A 130 5.79 11.00 1.79
C ARG A 130 4.78 11.98 1.21
N LEU A 131 3.51 11.56 1.11
CA LEU A 131 2.45 12.39 0.53
C LEU A 131 1.96 13.42 1.55
N LYS A 132 1.59 14.61 1.05
CA LYS A 132 0.99 15.66 1.88
C LYS A 132 -0.40 15.24 2.36
N ASP A 133 -1.22 14.71 1.46
CA ASP A 133 -2.62 14.36 1.70
C ASP A 133 -2.83 12.84 1.69
N LEU A 134 -3.85 12.36 2.41
CA LEU A 134 -4.25 10.96 2.37
C LEU A 134 -4.67 10.57 0.94
N PRO A 135 -4.09 9.52 0.33
CA PRO A 135 -4.35 9.14 -1.04
C PRO A 135 -5.69 8.37 -1.19
N VAL A 136 -6.78 9.05 -0.91
CA VAL A 136 -8.15 8.48 -1.01
C VAL A 136 -8.51 8.19 -2.46
N HIS A 137 -8.08 9.04 -3.39
CA HIS A 137 -8.26 8.90 -4.83
C HIS A 137 -6.88 8.87 -5.50
N MET A 138 -6.59 7.74 -6.14
CA MET A 138 -5.34 7.50 -6.87
C MET A 138 -5.66 7.11 -8.31
N GLU A 139 -4.85 7.57 -9.26
CA GLU A 139 -4.98 7.21 -10.68
C GLU A 139 -3.66 6.62 -11.19
N CYS A 140 -3.73 5.60 -12.05
CA CYS A 140 -2.55 5.05 -12.70
C CYS A 140 -2.73 5.08 -14.21
N PHE A 141 -1.68 5.53 -14.91
CA PHE A 141 -1.64 5.62 -16.36
C PHE A 141 -0.62 4.63 -16.92
N ASP A 142 -1.03 3.89 -17.95
CA ASP A 142 -0.16 3.02 -18.75
C ASP A 142 -0.39 3.32 -20.25
N ASN A 143 0.69 3.36 -21.01
CA ASN A 143 0.64 3.45 -22.47
C ASN A 143 0.80 2.06 -23.08
N SER A 144 -0.15 1.67 -23.89
CA SER A 144 -0.07 0.45 -24.67
C SER A 144 0.04 0.78 -26.16
N ASN A 145 1.21 0.49 -26.74
CA ASN A 145 1.46 0.57 -28.17
C ASN A 145 1.35 -0.81 -28.77
N PHE A 146 0.43 -1.01 -29.71
CA PHE A 146 0.32 -2.26 -30.43
C PHE A 146 0.65 -2.04 -31.90
N GLN A 147 1.75 -2.70 -32.38
CA GLN A 147 2.20 -2.83 -33.78
C GLN A 147 1.33 -2.10 -34.82
N GLY A 148 1.62 -0.81 -35.08
CA GLY A 148 1.03 -0.02 -36.17
C GLY A 148 -0.41 0.48 -35.97
N SER A 149 -1.02 0.24 -34.82
CA SER A 149 -2.33 0.83 -34.47
C SER A 149 -2.14 2.10 -33.64
N PHE A 150 -3.14 2.97 -33.64
CA PHE A 150 -3.13 4.20 -32.85
C PHE A 150 -2.80 3.91 -31.38
N PRO A 151 -1.84 4.63 -30.78
CA PRO A 151 -1.48 4.42 -29.39
C PRO A 151 -2.67 4.74 -28.47
N VAL A 152 -2.83 3.94 -27.42
CA VAL A 152 -3.88 4.09 -26.43
C VAL A 152 -3.25 4.23 -25.05
N SER A 153 -3.65 5.24 -24.29
CA SER A 153 -3.35 5.34 -22.88
C SER A 153 -4.54 4.87 -22.05
N ALA A 154 -4.26 4.01 -21.07
CA ALA A 154 -5.23 3.54 -20.10
C ALA A 154 -5.07 4.34 -18.80
N CYS A 155 -6.21 4.78 -18.23
CA CYS A 155 -6.26 5.38 -16.90
C CYS A 155 -7.16 4.52 -16.02
N VAL A 156 -6.62 3.98 -14.94
CA VAL A 156 -7.37 3.28 -13.92
C VAL A 156 -7.46 4.12 -12.66
N VAL A 157 -8.58 3.98 -11.96
CA VAL A 157 -8.90 4.76 -10.77
C VAL A 157 -9.04 3.84 -9.57
N PHE A 158 -8.37 4.19 -8.47
CA PHE A 158 -8.49 3.52 -7.19
C PHE A 158 -9.03 4.50 -6.16
N LYS A 159 -10.07 4.10 -5.45
CA LYS A 159 -10.63 4.87 -4.33
C LYS A 159 -10.56 4.05 -3.05
N ASN A 160 -10.02 4.64 -2.01
CA ASN A 160 -9.85 3.96 -0.72
C ASN A 160 -9.07 2.63 -0.85
N GLY A 161 -8.04 2.59 -1.71
CA GLY A 161 -7.22 1.42 -1.96
C GLY A 161 -7.87 0.32 -2.81
N LYS A 162 -9.06 0.56 -3.39
CA LYS A 162 -9.82 -0.42 -4.21
C LYS A 162 -10.08 0.12 -5.61
N PRO A 163 -10.13 -0.76 -6.64
CA PRO A 163 -10.45 -0.38 -8.01
C PRO A 163 -11.85 0.24 -8.15
N SER A 164 -11.95 1.40 -8.78
CA SER A 164 -13.22 2.06 -9.15
C SER A 164 -13.43 1.95 -10.65
N LYS A 165 -13.82 0.76 -11.12
CA LYS A 165 -13.89 0.41 -12.55
C LYS A 165 -14.79 1.32 -13.39
N LYS A 166 -15.82 1.92 -12.81
CA LYS A 166 -16.74 2.87 -13.48
C LYS A 166 -16.03 4.16 -13.93
N GLU A 167 -14.93 4.50 -13.27
CA GLU A 167 -14.16 5.72 -13.53
C GLU A 167 -12.94 5.50 -14.42
N TYR A 168 -12.67 4.26 -14.86
CA TYR A 168 -11.61 3.94 -15.80
C TYR A 168 -11.84 4.61 -17.15
N ARG A 169 -10.78 5.05 -17.80
CA ARG A 169 -10.85 5.70 -19.12
C ARG A 169 -9.75 5.21 -20.04
N HIS A 170 -10.11 5.10 -21.31
CA HIS A 170 -9.16 4.94 -22.40
C HIS A 170 -9.03 6.27 -23.15
N PHE A 171 -7.82 6.60 -23.53
CA PHE A 171 -7.50 7.77 -24.35
C PHE A 171 -6.90 7.27 -25.65
N ASN A 172 -7.69 7.29 -26.73
CA ASN A 172 -7.14 7.15 -28.07
C ASN A 172 -6.31 8.40 -28.37
N ILE A 173 -5.01 8.23 -28.57
CA ILE A 173 -4.09 9.33 -28.84
C ILE A 173 -4.33 9.83 -30.26
N LYS A 174 -4.43 11.14 -30.44
CA LYS A 174 -4.85 11.75 -31.71
C LYS A 174 -3.77 12.63 -32.33
N THR A 175 -2.89 13.21 -31.52
CA THR A 175 -1.92 14.24 -31.93
C THR A 175 -0.54 13.70 -32.15
N VAL A 176 -0.30 12.39 -31.86
CA VAL A 176 1.03 11.78 -31.91
C VAL A 176 1.11 10.85 -33.12
N GLU A 177 2.00 11.14 -34.04
CA GLU A 177 2.34 10.26 -35.14
C GLU A 177 3.49 9.30 -34.73
N GLY A 178 3.25 8.00 -34.90
CA GLY A 178 4.23 6.96 -34.58
C GLY A 178 4.34 6.61 -33.09
N PRO A 179 5.26 5.73 -32.71
CA PRO A 179 5.44 5.26 -31.34
C PRO A 179 6.21 6.29 -30.50
N ASN A 180 5.50 7.21 -29.89
CA ASN A 180 6.06 8.20 -28.97
C ASN A 180 5.31 8.17 -27.63
N ASP A 181 5.79 7.33 -26.72
CA ASP A 181 5.19 7.12 -25.40
C ASP A 181 5.17 8.38 -24.54
N PHE A 182 6.12 9.29 -24.72
CA PHE A 182 6.21 10.53 -23.96
C PHE A 182 5.10 11.50 -24.36
N ALA A 183 4.91 11.71 -25.67
CA ALA A 183 3.87 12.57 -26.19
C ALA A 183 2.47 11.98 -25.92
N SER A 184 2.35 10.66 -26.02
CA SER A 184 1.09 9.95 -25.71
C SER A 184 0.68 10.14 -24.25
N MET A 185 1.62 10.00 -23.32
CA MET A 185 1.38 10.22 -21.89
C MET A 185 0.98 11.67 -21.60
N TYR A 186 1.71 12.63 -22.21
CA TYR A 186 1.39 14.03 -22.09
C TYR A 186 -0.04 14.34 -22.59
N GLU A 187 -0.46 13.85 -23.75
CA GLU A 187 -1.81 14.06 -24.31
C GLU A 187 -2.88 13.45 -23.38
N ALA A 188 -2.65 12.21 -22.89
CA ALA A 188 -3.61 11.54 -22.02
C ALA A 188 -3.87 12.31 -20.73
N LEU A 189 -2.80 12.74 -20.03
CA LEU A 189 -2.92 13.52 -18.80
C LEU A 189 -3.58 14.88 -19.06
N THR A 190 -3.14 15.57 -20.10
CA THR A 190 -3.73 16.87 -20.47
C THR A 190 -5.23 16.74 -20.69
N ARG A 191 -5.68 15.78 -21.47
CA ARG A 191 -7.13 15.56 -21.73
C ARG A 191 -7.90 15.11 -20.50
N ARG A 192 -7.29 14.28 -19.63
CA ARG A 192 -7.92 13.83 -18.39
C ARG A 192 -8.16 15.00 -17.46
N TYR A 193 -7.11 15.76 -17.17
CA TYR A 193 -7.17 16.78 -16.13
C TYR A 193 -7.78 18.10 -16.60
N SER A 194 -7.64 18.49 -17.88
CA SER A 194 -8.42 19.61 -18.43
C SER A 194 -9.92 19.37 -18.22
N ARG A 195 -10.39 18.17 -18.55
CA ARG A 195 -11.81 17.83 -18.39
C ARG A 195 -12.26 17.85 -16.92
N LEU A 196 -11.43 17.34 -15.99
CA LEU A 196 -11.77 17.37 -14.56
C LEU A 196 -11.83 18.80 -14.04
N ILE A 197 -10.93 19.68 -14.47
CA ILE A 197 -10.89 21.10 -14.11
C ILE A 197 -12.13 21.81 -14.66
N GLU A 198 -12.43 21.64 -15.95
CA GLU A 198 -13.61 22.22 -16.60
C GLU A 198 -14.93 21.81 -15.92
N GLN A 199 -15.01 20.54 -15.51
CA GLN A 199 -16.17 20.00 -14.81
C GLN A 199 -16.18 20.25 -13.31
N GLN A 200 -15.18 20.97 -12.77
CA GLN A 200 -14.98 21.23 -11.35
C GLN A 200 -15.00 19.95 -10.47
N HIS A 201 -14.53 18.84 -11.03
CA HIS A 201 -14.39 17.59 -10.29
C HIS A 201 -13.12 17.61 -9.44
N SER A 202 -13.14 16.84 -8.34
CA SER A 202 -11.97 16.68 -7.48
C SER A 202 -10.83 15.98 -8.20
N LEU A 203 -9.61 16.53 -8.03
CA LEU A 203 -8.38 15.90 -8.51
C LEU A 203 -7.97 14.71 -7.61
N PRO A 204 -7.23 13.73 -8.13
CA PRO A 204 -6.66 12.68 -7.30
C PRO A 204 -5.57 13.25 -6.38
N GLN A 205 -5.29 12.58 -5.27
CA GLN A 205 -4.17 12.93 -4.40
C GLN A 205 -2.84 12.35 -4.93
N LEU A 206 -2.91 11.25 -5.71
CA LEU A 206 -1.74 10.58 -6.26
C LEU A 206 -1.98 10.13 -7.70
N ILE A 207 -1.03 10.47 -8.57
CA ILE A 207 -0.91 9.95 -9.94
C ILE A 207 0.29 9.02 -10.00
N VAL A 208 0.08 7.81 -10.51
CA VAL A 208 1.12 6.82 -10.78
C VAL A 208 1.29 6.69 -12.29
N ILE A 209 2.51 6.81 -12.77
CA ILE A 209 2.86 6.62 -14.19
C ILE A 209 3.58 5.28 -14.33
N ASP A 210 2.99 4.33 -15.08
CA ASP A 210 3.69 3.10 -15.46
C ASP A 210 4.73 3.42 -16.53
N GLY A 211 5.88 3.87 -16.05
CA GLY A 211 6.98 4.29 -16.93
C GLY A 211 8.13 4.89 -16.16
N GLY A 212 9.26 5.00 -16.86
CA GLY A 212 10.49 5.58 -16.33
C GLY A 212 10.47 7.11 -16.31
N LYS A 213 11.64 7.67 -16.00
CA LYS A 213 11.85 9.14 -15.84
C LYS A 213 11.35 9.98 -17.02
N GLY A 214 11.45 9.50 -18.25
CA GLY A 214 11.03 10.26 -19.43
C GLY A 214 9.51 10.43 -19.50
N GLN A 215 8.75 9.37 -19.23
CA GLN A 215 7.28 9.43 -19.17
C GLN A 215 6.81 10.26 -17.99
N LEU A 216 7.49 10.15 -16.83
CA LEU A 216 7.23 11.00 -15.68
C LEU A 216 7.46 12.48 -15.99
N SER A 217 8.58 12.83 -16.65
CA SER A 217 8.87 14.22 -17.04
C SER A 217 7.81 14.81 -17.97
N SER A 218 7.35 14.03 -18.96
CA SER A 218 6.27 14.46 -19.86
C SER A 218 4.95 14.66 -19.12
N SER A 219 4.66 13.79 -18.15
CA SER A 219 3.48 13.92 -17.29
C SER A 219 3.55 15.18 -16.42
N VAL A 220 4.70 15.46 -15.83
CA VAL A 220 4.94 16.68 -15.03
C VAL A 220 4.75 17.93 -15.87
N LYS A 221 5.24 17.92 -17.14
CA LYS A 221 5.01 19.04 -18.07
C LYS A 221 3.54 19.31 -18.27
N ALA A 222 2.71 18.28 -18.51
CA ALA A 222 1.26 18.43 -18.63
C ALA A 222 0.63 19.04 -17.37
N LEU A 223 1.01 18.58 -16.18
CA LEU A 223 0.49 19.11 -14.92
C LEU A 223 0.91 20.56 -14.66
N LYS A 224 2.14 20.96 -15.06
CA LYS A 224 2.63 22.34 -14.95
C LYS A 224 1.81 23.28 -15.86
N GLU A 225 1.57 22.89 -17.11
CA GLU A 225 0.79 23.67 -18.06
C GLU A 225 -0.69 23.84 -17.64
N LEU A 226 -1.25 22.83 -16.97
CA LEU A 226 -2.60 22.89 -16.40
C LEU A 226 -2.68 23.63 -15.05
N GLY A 227 -1.57 24.07 -14.47
CA GLY A 227 -1.53 24.78 -13.19
C GLY A 227 -1.91 23.92 -11.97
N ILE A 228 -1.77 22.58 -12.08
CA ILE A 228 -2.09 21.63 -11.00
C ILE A 228 -0.86 20.89 -10.45
N TYR A 229 0.32 21.13 -11.01
CA TYR A 229 1.57 20.62 -10.44
C TYR A 229 1.77 21.16 -9.02
N GLY A 230 2.10 20.29 -8.07
CA GLY A 230 2.18 20.64 -6.63
C GLY A 230 0.85 20.56 -5.87
N LYS A 231 -0.30 20.53 -6.56
CA LYS A 231 -1.61 20.24 -5.96
C LYS A 231 -1.91 18.75 -5.92
N VAL A 232 -1.28 17.99 -6.81
CA VAL A 232 -1.41 16.54 -6.95
C VAL A 232 -0.01 15.93 -6.88
N ALA A 233 0.17 14.89 -6.07
CA ALA A 233 1.40 14.13 -6.07
C ALA A 233 1.49 13.25 -7.32
N ILE A 234 2.67 13.12 -7.90
CA ILE A 234 2.91 12.27 -9.06
C ILE A 234 4.20 11.47 -8.86
N ILE A 235 4.17 10.19 -9.21
CA ILE A 235 5.32 9.27 -9.18
C ILE A 235 5.36 8.46 -10.46
N GLY A 236 6.56 8.02 -10.85
CA GLY A 236 6.76 7.01 -11.89
C GLY A 236 7.17 5.67 -11.27
N ILE A 237 6.75 4.56 -11.85
CA ILE A 237 7.22 3.23 -11.48
C ILE A 237 7.89 2.55 -12.67
N ALA A 238 9.16 2.15 -12.51
CA ALA A 238 9.91 1.43 -13.53
C ALA A 238 9.73 -0.09 -13.40
N LYS A 239 9.45 -0.75 -14.54
CA LYS A 239 9.06 -2.18 -14.59
C LYS A 239 10.09 -3.16 -14.01
N ARG A 240 11.39 -2.90 -14.18
CA ARG A 240 12.44 -3.91 -13.95
C ARG A 240 12.76 -4.16 -12.48
N LEU A 241 12.80 -3.10 -11.66
CA LEU A 241 13.20 -3.16 -10.25
C LEU A 241 12.14 -2.58 -9.30
N GLU A 242 10.98 -2.22 -9.83
CA GLU A 242 9.90 -1.56 -9.08
C GLU A 242 10.36 -0.26 -8.41
N GLU A 243 11.28 0.43 -9.10
CA GLU A 243 11.83 1.71 -8.68
C GLU A 243 10.77 2.79 -8.78
N ILE A 244 10.57 3.50 -7.68
CA ILE A 244 9.66 4.64 -7.62
C ILE A 244 10.46 5.92 -7.80
N TYR A 245 10.12 6.69 -8.83
CA TYR A 245 10.75 7.98 -9.13
C TYR A 245 9.82 9.13 -8.77
N TYR A 246 10.38 10.13 -8.12
CA TYR A 246 9.76 11.43 -7.95
C TYR A 246 10.19 12.39 -9.05
N PRO A 247 9.36 13.44 -9.36
CA PRO A 247 9.77 14.50 -10.25
C PRO A 247 11.07 15.14 -9.77
N GLU A 248 11.98 15.40 -10.72
CA GLU A 248 13.24 16.12 -10.47
C GLU A 248 14.22 15.39 -9.54
N ASP A 249 13.88 14.20 -9.05
CA ASP A 249 14.77 13.36 -8.25
C ASP A 249 15.48 12.30 -9.12
N ASN A 250 16.80 12.23 -8.96
CA ASN A 250 17.61 11.25 -9.68
C ASN A 250 17.70 9.90 -8.97
N LEU A 251 17.39 9.87 -7.67
CA LEU A 251 17.48 8.67 -6.85
C LEU A 251 16.09 8.01 -6.74
N PRO A 252 15.97 6.73 -7.07
CA PRO A 252 14.71 6.02 -6.88
C PRO A 252 14.47 5.70 -5.40
N LEU A 253 13.21 5.72 -5.00
CA LEU A 253 12.77 5.16 -3.74
C LEU A 253 12.52 3.65 -3.92
N TYR A 254 13.09 2.84 -3.02
CA TYR A 254 12.80 1.41 -2.91
C TYR A 254 11.92 1.15 -1.69
N LEU A 255 10.78 0.52 -1.90
CA LEU A 255 9.92 0.03 -0.83
C LEU A 255 10.24 -1.44 -0.53
N ASP A 256 9.97 -1.86 0.71
CA ASP A 256 10.04 -3.29 1.05
C ASP A 256 9.09 -4.08 0.14
N LYS A 257 9.59 -5.21 -0.42
CA LYS A 257 8.82 -6.09 -1.31
C LYS A 257 7.53 -6.64 -0.66
N LYS A 258 7.46 -6.65 0.66
CA LYS A 258 6.30 -7.09 1.43
C LYS A 258 5.38 -5.93 1.83
N SER A 259 5.73 -4.67 1.53
CA SER A 259 4.91 -3.53 1.93
C SER A 259 3.54 -3.54 1.25
N GLU A 260 2.52 -3.11 1.98
CA GLU A 260 1.17 -2.95 1.44
C GLU A 260 1.13 -1.84 0.39
N THR A 261 1.91 -0.80 0.57
CA THR A 261 2.05 0.32 -0.39
C THR A 261 2.53 -0.17 -1.74
N LEU A 262 3.61 -0.96 -1.77
CA LEU A 262 4.13 -1.50 -3.02
C LEU A 262 3.09 -2.41 -3.70
N ARG A 263 2.40 -3.25 -2.95
CA ARG A 263 1.32 -4.10 -3.50
C ARG A 263 0.19 -3.31 -4.13
N ILE A 264 -0.22 -2.19 -3.53
CA ILE A 264 -1.25 -1.32 -4.13
C ILE A 264 -0.75 -0.71 -5.43
N ILE A 265 0.48 -0.19 -5.47
CA ILE A 265 1.07 0.39 -6.69
C ILE A 265 1.18 -0.67 -7.80
N GLN A 266 1.65 -1.87 -7.46
CA GLN A 266 1.70 -3.01 -8.39
C GLN A 266 0.30 -3.36 -8.94
N ASN A 267 -0.69 -3.46 -8.05
CA ASN A 267 -2.07 -3.74 -8.45
C ASN A 267 -2.63 -2.65 -9.39
N MET A 268 -2.31 -1.39 -9.13
CA MET A 268 -2.71 -0.27 -10.01
C MET A 268 -2.06 -0.38 -11.38
N ARG A 269 -0.75 -0.64 -11.42
CA ARG A 269 0.02 -0.85 -12.65
C ARG A 269 -0.52 -2.03 -13.45
N ASP A 270 -0.64 -3.19 -12.82
CA ASP A 270 -1.09 -4.41 -13.48
C ASP A 270 -2.52 -4.27 -14.01
N GLU A 271 -3.37 -3.56 -13.28
CA GLU A 271 -4.74 -3.27 -13.70
C GLU A 271 -4.80 -2.26 -14.87
N ALA A 272 -3.93 -1.24 -14.88
CA ALA A 272 -3.81 -0.30 -15.99
C ALA A 272 -3.36 -1.03 -17.27
N HIS A 273 -2.36 -1.89 -17.14
CA HIS A 273 -1.87 -2.72 -18.24
C HIS A 273 -2.95 -3.68 -18.75
N ARG A 274 -3.62 -4.41 -17.85
CA ARG A 274 -4.72 -5.30 -18.20
C ARG A 274 -5.85 -4.57 -18.94
N PHE A 275 -6.22 -3.39 -18.44
CA PHE A 275 -7.28 -2.57 -19.02
C PHE A 275 -6.91 -2.06 -20.42
N GLY A 276 -5.67 -1.60 -20.62
CA GLY A 276 -5.14 -1.20 -21.92
C GLY A 276 -5.19 -2.33 -22.95
N ILE A 277 -4.69 -3.53 -22.60
CA ILE A 277 -4.70 -4.71 -23.48
C ILE A 277 -6.13 -5.12 -23.88
N THR A 278 -7.06 -5.09 -22.94
CA THR A 278 -8.45 -5.49 -23.20
C THR A 278 -9.09 -4.60 -24.25
N HIS A 279 -8.81 -3.31 -24.26
CA HIS A 279 -9.30 -2.37 -25.26
C HIS A 279 -8.82 -2.74 -26.68
N HIS A 280 -7.52 -3.02 -26.83
CA HIS A 280 -6.96 -3.45 -28.13
C HIS A 280 -7.57 -4.76 -28.63
N ARG A 281 -7.79 -5.73 -27.76
CA ARG A 281 -8.44 -7.00 -28.14
C ARG A 281 -9.85 -6.76 -28.65
N ASN A 282 -10.64 -5.94 -27.99
CA ASN A 282 -12.00 -5.59 -28.38
C ASN A 282 -12.04 -4.84 -29.72
N GLN A 283 -11.11 -3.92 -29.97
CA GLN A 283 -11.01 -3.23 -31.25
C GLN A 283 -10.64 -4.19 -32.40
N ARG A 284 -9.71 -5.12 -32.16
CA ARG A 284 -9.34 -6.14 -33.14
C ARG A 284 -10.51 -7.04 -33.49
N SER A 285 -11.23 -7.55 -32.48
CA SER A 285 -12.40 -8.41 -32.72
C SER A 285 -13.44 -7.70 -33.56
N LYS A 286 -13.72 -6.42 -33.25
CA LYS A 286 -14.65 -5.61 -34.07
C LYS A 286 -14.13 -5.40 -35.49
N GLY A 287 -12.85 -5.04 -35.65
CA GLY A 287 -12.25 -4.85 -36.99
C GLY A 287 -12.21 -6.12 -37.80
N THR A 288 -11.92 -7.27 -37.20
CA THR A 288 -11.94 -8.58 -37.91
C THR A 288 -13.34 -9.00 -38.33
N ILE A 289 -14.35 -8.73 -37.49
CA ILE A 289 -15.75 -9.04 -37.80
C ILE A 289 -16.24 -8.12 -38.93
N VAL A 290 -15.93 -6.82 -38.88
CA VAL A 290 -16.26 -5.88 -39.97
C VAL A 290 -15.62 -6.32 -41.26
N SER A 291 -14.34 -6.71 -41.27
CA SER A 291 -13.64 -7.21 -42.45
C SER A 291 -14.34 -8.45 -43.05
N LYS A 292 -14.73 -9.42 -42.23
CA LYS A 292 -15.48 -10.62 -42.70
C LYS A 292 -16.87 -10.30 -43.19
N LEU A 293 -17.58 -9.36 -42.61
CA LEU A 293 -18.88 -8.91 -43.06
C LEU A 293 -18.79 -8.20 -44.41
N THR A 294 -17.75 -7.43 -44.66
CA THR A 294 -17.53 -6.72 -45.94
C THR A 294 -17.08 -7.66 -47.08
N GLU A 295 -16.66 -8.89 -46.80
CA GLU A 295 -16.42 -9.93 -47.79
C GLU A 295 -17.72 -10.47 -48.38
N ILE A 296 -18.85 -10.25 -47.71
CA ILE A 296 -20.16 -10.68 -48.20
C ILE A 296 -20.66 -9.70 -49.28
N LYS A 297 -20.95 -10.20 -50.43
CA LYS A 297 -21.41 -9.39 -51.57
C LYS A 297 -22.69 -8.62 -51.21
N GLY A 298 -22.61 -7.29 -51.22
CA GLY A 298 -23.73 -6.38 -50.88
C GLY A 298 -23.63 -5.75 -49.47
N ILE A 299 -22.67 -6.14 -48.64
CA ILE A 299 -22.43 -5.51 -47.36
C ILE A 299 -21.22 -4.55 -47.45
N GLY A 300 -21.49 -3.26 -47.41
CA GLY A 300 -20.46 -2.22 -47.33
C GLY A 300 -20.02 -1.94 -45.89
N ASN A 301 -19.01 -1.09 -45.74
CA ASN A 301 -18.47 -0.74 -44.41
C ASN A 301 -19.52 -0.10 -43.47
N GLU A 302 -20.44 0.69 -44.00
CA GLU A 302 -21.52 1.32 -43.21
C GLU A 302 -22.52 0.28 -42.71
N THR A 303 -23.00 -0.60 -43.63
CA THR A 303 -23.93 -1.69 -43.28
C THR A 303 -23.30 -2.67 -42.29
N ALA A 304 -22.02 -3.01 -42.47
CA ALA A 304 -21.29 -3.86 -41.53
C ALA A 304 -21.17 -3.19 -40.13
N ALA A 305 -20.97 -1.88 -40.05
CA ALA A 305 -20.91 -1.13 -38.79
C ALA A 305 -22.29 -1.03 -38.10
N GLU A 306 -23.39 -0.96 -38.86
CA GLU A 306 -24.75 -0.99 -38.33
C GLU A 306 -25.14 -2.34 -37.76
N LEU A 307 -24.76 -3.44 -38.44
CA LEU A 307 -25.03 -4.81 -37.99
C LEU A 307 -24.27 -5.19 -36.70
N LEU A 308 -23.28 -4.40 -36.28
CA LEU A 308 -22.45 -4.62 -35.08
C LEU A 308 -22.78 -3.66 -33.95
N ARG A 309 -23.74 -2.81 -34.06
CA ARG A 309 -24.29 -1.94 -33.02
C ARG A 309 -25.30 -2.67 -32.15
#